data_22b87bff074fc8dc949731a32bbaa577
#
_entry.id   22b87bff074fc8dc949731a32bbaa577
#
_cell.length_a   1.000
_cell.length_b   1.000
_cell.length_c   1.000
_cell.angle_alpha   90.00
_cell.angle_beta   90.00
_cell.angle_gamma   90.00
#
_symmetry.space_group_name_H-M   'P 1'
#
loop_
_entity.id
_entity.type
_entity.pdbx_description
1 polymer ?
#
loop_
_entity_poly.entity_id
_entity_poly.type
_entity_poly.pdbx_seq_one_letter_code
_entity_poly.pdbx_strand_id
1 'polypeptide(L)'
;MASGATLYYQRIAIAWFAPIEAPDAESVRQAYRQADVGFSKVWTAQVIEPEGVPPVWNEPILKVLEGSYPNGFTDEEWNEANRLILACYEERGIEWVRSYASLDETRVVCELNASDAEVIRETYGKAGIPFDRLWCAEVLKP
;
A
#
# COMPACT_ATOMS: atom_id res chain seq x y z
N MET A 1 -6.61 0.29 -20.09
CA MET A 1 -6.81 1.70 -20.03
C MET A 1 -6.59 2.23 -18.63
N ALA A 2 -5.73 3.20 -18.48
CA ALA A 2 -5.46 3.77 -17.19
C ALA A 2 -6.70 4.52 -16.70
N SER A 3 -7.45 3.92 -15.81
CA SER A 3 -8.58 4.55 -15.18
C SER A 3 -8.38 4.47 -13.69
N GLY A 4 -8.81 5.45 -12.98
CA GLY A 4 -8.85 5.37 -11.54
C GLY A 4 -7.50 5.47 -10.85
N ALA A 5 -6.59 6.26 -11.38
CA ALA A 5 -5.38 6.58 -10.63
C ALA A 5 -5.78 7.22 -9.30
N THR A 6 -5.32 6.64 -8.21
CA THR A 6 -5.50 7.19 -6.87
C THR A 6 -4.16 7.68 -6.37
N LEU A 7 -4.10 8.94 -5.99
CA LEU A 7 -2.87 9.55 -5.49
C LEU A 7 -2.94 9.65 -3.97
N TYR A 8 -1.84 9.33 -3.32
CA TYR A 8 -1.69 9.48 -1.88
C TYR A 8 -0.69 10.58 -1.58
N TYR A 9 -1.08 11.50 -0.72
CA TYR A 9 -0.29 12.65 -0.37
C TYR A 9 0.00 12.67 1.13
N GLN A 10 1.25 12.83 1.48
CA GLN A 10 1.69 12.92 2.87
C GLN A 10 1.84 14.40 3.26
N ARG A 11 1.14 14.82 4.32
CA ARG A 11 1.08 16.23 4.72
C ARG A 11 2.40 16.83 5.19
N ILE A 12 3.26 16.03 5.81
CA ILE A 12 4.49 16.52 6.46
C ILE A 12 5.66 16.56 5.50
N ALA A 13 5.72 15.63 4.59
CA ALA A 13 6.76 15.57 3.57
C ALA A 13 6.06 15.41 2.22
N ILE A 14 6.59 16.06 1.19
CA ILE A 14 6.02 15.91 -0.14
C ILE A 14 6.41 14.52 -0.64
N ALA A 15 5.54 13.58 -0.38
CA ALA A 15 5.63 12.22 -0.87
C ALA A 15 4.27 11.78 -1.34
N TRP A 16 4.23 11.05 -2.40
CA TRP A 16 3.00 10.48 -2.92
C TRP A 16 3.21 9.09 -3.50
N PHE A 17 2.13 8.36 -3.48
CA PHE A 17 2.05 7.04 -4.05
C PHE A 17 0.89 7.04 -5.03
N ALA A 18 1.13 6.66 -6.28
CA ALA A 18 0.13 6.69 -7.33
C ALA A 18 -0.03 5.31 -7.97
N PRO A 19 -1.04 4.53 -7.56
CA PRO A 19 -1.41 3.32 -8.26
C PRO A 19 -2.00 3.68 -9.62
N ILE A 20 -1.40 3.18 -10.69
CA ILE A 20 -1.77 3.51 -12.07
C ILE A 20 -1.94 2.21 -12.86
N GLU A 21 -3.02 2.11 -13.61
CA GLU A 21 -3.18 1.05 -14.61
C GLU A 21 -2.54 1.50 -15.90
N ALA A 22 -1.62 0.70 -16.41
CA ALA A 22 -0.93 0.97 -17.67
C ALA A 22 -0.46 -0.35 -18.28
N PRO A 23 -0.12 -0.37 -19.58
CA PRO A 23 0.40 -1.58 -20.22
C PRO A 23 1.68 -2.11 -19.59
N ASP A 24 2.56 -1.20 -19.18
CA ASP A 24 3.82 -1.54 -18.52
C ASP A 24 4.39 -0.35 -17.75
N ALA A 25 5.42 -0.60 -16.95
CA ALA A 25 6.06 0.43 -16.14
C ALA A 25 6.76 1.49 -16.99
N GLU A 26 7.32 1.11 -18.13
CA GLU A 26 8.02 2.06 -18.99
C GLU A 26 7.07 3.10 -19.59
N SER A 27 5.85 2.70 -19.95
CA SER A 27 4.83 3.64 -20.42
C SER A 27 4.53 4.72 -19.38
N VAL A 28 4.51 4.33 -18.10
CA VAL A 28 4.31 5.28 -17.00
C VAL A 28 5.51 6.22 -16.88
N ARG A 29 6.71 5.70 -16.93
CA ARG A 29 7.93 6.51 -16.85
C ARG A 29 7.98 7.54 -17.96
N GLN A 30 7.65 7.12 -19.18
CA GLN A 30 7.63 8.02 -20.34
C GLN A 30 6.58 9.12 -20.19
N ALA A 31 5.39 8.78 -19.72
CA ALA A 31 4.33 9.75 -19.50
C ALA A 31 4.76 10.82 -18.46
N TYR A 32 5.40 10.40 -17.40
CA TYR A 32 5.89 11.33 -16.36
C TYR A 32 7.01 12.22 -16.90
N ARG A 33 7.93 11.67 -17.70
CA ARG A 33 8.99 12.46 -18.34
C ARG A 33 8.42 13.49 -19.31
N GLN A 34 7.45 13.10 -20.12
CA GLN A 34 6.80 14.01 -21.07
C GLN A 34 6.05 15.14 -20.37
N ALA A 35 5.47 14.85 -19.22
CA ALA A 35 4.77 15.85 -18.42
C ALA A 35 5.71 16.68 -17.52
N ASP A 36 7.01 16.39 -17.56
CA ASP A 36 8.03 17.01 -16.70
C ASP A 36 7.70 16.87 -15.20
N VAL A 37 7.19 15.70 -14.84
CA VAL A 37 6.87 15.36 -13.44
C VAL A 37 7.92 14.38 -12.92
N GLY A 38 8.58 14.73 -11.83
CA GLY A 38 9.57 13.86 -11.21
C GLY A 38 8.95 12.66 -10.51
N PHE A 39 9.71 11.58 -10.47
CA PHE A 39 9.34 10.39 -9.69
C PHE A 39 10.60 9.73 -9.16
N SER A 40 10.47 9.05 -8.00
CA SER A 40 11.60 8.29 -7.44
C SER A 40 11.67 6.89 -7.98
N LYS A 41 10.54 6.21 -8.03
CA LYS A 41 10.45 4.81 -8.44
C LYS A 41 9.13 4.53 -9.14
N VAL A 42 9.21 3.71 -10.16
CA VAL A 42 8.03 3.10 -10.81
C VAL A 42 8.29 1.61 -10.87
N TRP A 43 7.37 0.82 -10.39
CA TRP A 43 7.48 -0.62 -10.40
C TRP A 43 6.12 -1.27 -10.66
N THR A 44 6.17 -2.43 -11.29
CA THR A 44 4.97 -3.21 -11.57
C THR A 44 4.52 -3.93 -10.31
N ALA A 45 3.24 -3.86 -10.03
CA ALA A 45 2.67 -4.44 -8.83
C ALA A 45 1.56 -5.43 -9.16
N GLN A 46 1.50 -6.45 -8.32
CA GLN A 46 0.32 -7.28 -8.21
C GLN A 46 -0.57 -6.68 -7.11
N VAL A 47 -1.84 -6.55 -7.40
CA VAL A 47 -2.81 -6.01 -6.44
C VAL A 47 -3.43 -7.15 -5.66
N ILE A 48 -3.43 -7.03 -4.34
CA ILE A 48 -3.99 -8.02 -3.44
C ILE A 48 -5.11 -7.34 -2.66
N GLU A 49 -6.31 -7.87 -2.79
CA GLU A 49 -7.49 -7.33 -2.15
C GLU A 49 -8.11 -8.35 -1.19
N PRO A 50 -8.80 -7.89 -0.13
CA PRO A 50 -9.52 -8.81 0.74
C PRO A 50 -10.65 -9.51 -0.04
N GLU A 51 -10.92 -10.75 0.31
CA GLU A 51 -12.04 -11.49 -0.26
C GLU A 51 -13.35 -10.92 0.25
N GLY A 52 -14.37 -10.93 -0.61
CA GLY A 52 -15.71 -10.48 -0.25
C GLY A 52 -16.05 -9.09 -0.76
N VAL A 53 -16.77 -8.32 0.05
CA VAL A 53 -17.24 -6.99 -0.33
C VAL A 53 -16.06 -6.03 -0.42
N PRO A 54 -15.92 -5.28 -1.54
CA PRO A 54 -14.86 -4.28 -1.64
C PRO A 54 -14.97 -3.25 -0.51
N PRO A 55 -13.84 -2.75 0.01
CA PRO A 55 -13.87 -1.75 1.06
C PRO A 55 -14.57 -0.48 0.58
N VAL A 56 -15.38 0.06 1.45
CA VAL A 56 -16.08 1.32 1.19
C VAL A 56 -15.15 2.47 1.59
N TRP A 57 -14.81 3.29 0.63
CA TRP A 57 -13.92 4.43 0.82
C TRP A 57 -14.68 5.59 1.47
N ASN A 58 -14.97 5.46 2.76
CA ASN A 58 -15.67 6.50 3.50
C ASN A 58 -14.72 7.52 4.13
N GLU A 59 -13.46 7.14 4.27
CA GLU A 59 -12.46 7.98 4.91
C GLU A 59 -11.56 8.62 3.86
N PRO A 60 -11.41 9.95 3.89
CA PRO A 60 -10.51 10.63 2.96
C PRO A 60 -9.04 10.46 3.33
N ILE A 61 -8.76 9.89 4.48
CA ILE A 61 -7.40 9.67 4.99
C ILE A 61 -7.18 8.19 5.21
N LEU A 62 -6.16 7.66 4.58
CA LEU A 62 -5.71 6.29 4.78
C LEU A 62 -4.37 6.26 5.47
N LYS A 63 -4.06 5.14 6.08
CA LYS A 63 -2.72 4.83 6.57
C LYS A 63 -2.05 3.96 5.53
N VAL A 64 -0.85 4.35 5.15
CA VAL A 64 -0.05 3.63 4.16
C VAL A 64 1.16 3.04 4.86
N LEU A 65 1.29 1.73 4.77
CA LEU A 65 2.40 1.00 5.38
C LEU A 65 3.25 0.41 4.27
N GLU A 66 4.55 0.67 4.34
CA GLU A 66 5.51 0.20 3.36
C GLU A 66 6.48 -0.78 3.99
N GLY A 67 6.70 -1.91 3.35
CA GLY A 67 7.63 -2.92 3.79
C GLY A 67 8.58 -3.35 2.68
N SER A 68 9.80 -3.72 3.05
CA SER A 68 10.82 -4.25 2.16
C SER A 68 11.24 -5.64 2.61
N TYR A 69 11.43 -6.52 1.65
CA TYR A 69 11.83 -7.91 1.86
C TYR A 69 12.98 -8.21 0.90
N PRO A 70 14.23 -7.90 1.28
CA PRO A 70 15.36 -7.98 0.34
C PRO A 70 15.54 -9.36 -0.33
N ASN A 71 15.13 -10.41 0.35
CA ASN A 71 15.21 -11.79 -0.17
C ASN A 71 13.88 -12.27 -0.74
N GLY A 72 12.91 -11.36 -0.87
CA GLY A 72 11.54 -11.71 -1.25
C GLY A 72 10.79 -12.43 -0.14
N PHE A 73 9.61 -12.89 -0.45
CA PHE A 73 8.81 -13.73 0.45
C PHE A 73 8.15 -14.85 -0.37
N THR A 74 7.96 -15.99 0.27
CA THR A 74 7.24 -17.10 -0.36
C THR A 74 5.75 -16.94 -0.13
N ASP A 75 4.93 -17.67 -0.90
CA ASP A 75 3.49 -17.69 -0.69
C ASP A 75 3.14 -18.18 0.71
N GLU A 76 3.89 -19.15 1.23
CA GLU A 76 3.69 -19.64 2.60
C GLU A 76 3.97 -18.57 3.65
N GLU A 77 5.08 -17.84 3.50
CA GLU A 77 5.42 -16.73 4.39
C GLU A 77 4.37 -15.63 4.34
N TRP A 78 3.91 -15.29 3.15
CA TRP A 78 2.85 -14.29 2.96
C TRP A 78 1.56 -14.72 3.64
N ASN A 79 1.12 -15.95 3.39
CA ASN A 79 -0.10 -16.49 3.95
C ASN A 79 -0.06 -16.56 5.47
N GLU A 80 1.06 -16.96 6.03
CA GLU A 80 1.24 -17.03 7.48
C GLU A 80 1.21 -15.65 8.12
N ALA A 81 1.93 -14.69 7.54
CA ALA A 81 1.92 -13.31 8.02
C ALA A 81 0.52 -12.72 7.95
N ASN A 82 -0.20 -12.93 6.86
CA ASN A 82 -1.57 -12.48 6.71
C ASN A 82 -2.51 -13.10 7.74
N ARG A 83 -2.38 -14.38 7.97
CA ARG A 83 -3.21 -15.09 8.95
C ARG A 83 -3.06 -14.47 10.34
N LEU A 84 -1.84 -14.16 10.74
CA LEU A 84 -1.55 -13.55 12.02
C LEU A 84 -2.05 -12.10 12.09
N ILE A 85 -1.76 -11.32 11.08
CA ILE A 85 -2.05 -9.89 11.11
C ILE A 85 -3.55 -9.59 10.98
N LEU A 86 -4.27 -10.36 10.14
CA LEU A 86 -5.71 -10.14 9.94
C LEU A 86 -6.50 -10.39 11.23
N ALA A 87 -6.11 -11.38 12.02
CA ALA A 87 -6.72 -11.60 13.32
C ALA A 87 -6.52 -10.40 14.25
N CYS A 88 -5.32 -9.82 14.24
CA CYS A 88 -5.01 -8.63 15.02
C CYS A 88 -5.78 -7.41 14.52
N TYR A 89 -5.96 -7.27 13.21
CA TYR A 89 -6.74 -6.18 12.62
C TYR A 89 -8.17 -6.20 13.12
N GLU A 90 -8.81 -7.35 13.10
CA GLU A 90 -10.19 -7.49 13.53
C GLU A 90 -10.37 -7.06 15.00
N GLU A 91 -9.47 -7.48 15.87
CA GLU A 91 -9.51 -7.12 17.28
C GLU A 91 -9.33 -5.62 17.54
N ARG A 92 -8.65 -4.93 16.67
CA ARG A 92 -8.23 -3.53 16.89
C ARG A 92 -8.93 -2.52 16.02
N GLY A 93 -9.91 -2.96 15.23
CA GLY A 93 -10.67 -2.06 14.36
C GLY A 93 -9.85 -1.51 13.20
N ILE A 94 -8.87 -2.28 12.72
CA ILE A 94 -8.10 -1.94 11.53
C ILE A 94 -8.73 -2.65 10.35
N GLU A 95 -8.99 -1.90 9.27
CA GLU A 95 -9.52 -2.45 8.04
C GLU A 95 -8.41 -2.48 6.99
N TRP A 96 -8.20 -3.65 6.42
CA TRP A 96 -7.29 -3.81 5.28
C TRP A 96 -8.04 -3.43 4.00
N VAL A 97 -7.57 -2.40 3.32
CA VAL A 97 -8.18 -1.93 2.07
C VAL A 97 -7.62 -2.71 0.89
N ARG A 98 -6.32 -2.67 0.70
CA ARG A 98 -5.61 -3.46 -0.33
C ARG A 98 -4.11 -3.37 -0.14
N SER A 99 -3.40 -4.24 -0.84
CA SER A 99 -1.94 -4.21 -0.87
C SER A 99 -1.43 -4.27 -2.30
N TYR A 100 -0.27 -3.70 -2.49
CA TYR A 100 0.46 -3.75 -3.76
C TYR A 100 1.79 -4.42 -3.50
N ALA A 101 2.02 -5.54 -4.13
CA ALA A 101 3.29 -6.28 -4.01
C ALA A 101 4.05 -6.22 -5.33
N SER A 102 5.35 -5.96 -5.29
CA SER A 102 6.17 -6.00 -6.49
C SER A 102 6.25 -7.42 -7.04
N LEU A 103 6.47 -7.54 -8.35
CA LEU A 103 6.53 -8.87 -8.98
C LEU A 103 7.71 -9.71 -8.48
N ASP A 104 8.78 -9.07 -8.04
CA ASP A 104 9.93 -9.75 -7.45
C ASP A 104 9.74 -10.04 -5.94
N GLU A 105 8.59 -9.67 -5.38
CA GLU A 105 8.22 -9.95 -3.99
C GLU A 105 9.14 -9.29 -2.95
N THR A 106 9.80 -8.19 -3.33
CA THR A 106 10.70 -7.47 -2.43
C THR A 106 10.08 -6.24 -1.79
N ARG A 107 8.93 -5.78 -2.28
CA ARG A 107 8.26 -4.57 -1.79
C ARG A 107 6.77 -4.80 -1.65
N VAL A 108 6.23 -4.28 -0.56
CA VAL A 108 4.78 -4.29 -0.33
C VAL A 108 4.35 -2.92 0.18
N VAL A 109 3.26 -2.41 -0.37
CA VAL A 109 2.60 -1.21 0.12
C VAL A 109 1.18 -1.60 0.49
N CYS A 110 0.79 -1.36 1.73
CA CYS A 110 -0.54 -1.69 2.22
C CYS A 110 -1.33 -0.43 2.52
N GLU A 111 -2.57 -0.41 2.10
CA GLU A 111 -3.53 0.63 2.41
C GLU A 111 -4.43 0.15 3.52
N LEU A 112 -4.44 0.87 4.64
CA LEU A 112 -5.17 0.50 5.83
C LEU A 112 -6.07 1.64 6.29
N ASN A 113 -7.22 1.29 6.84
CA ASN A 113 -8.10 2.23 7.49
C ASN A 113 -8.09 1.95 9.00
N ALA A 114 -7.79 2.95 9.79
CA ALA A 114 -7.70 2.84 11.24
C ALA A 114 -7.91 4.20 11.89
N SER A 115 -8.25 4.20 13.18
CA SER A 115 -8.47 5.44 13.93
C SER A 115 -7.22 6.32 13.99
N ASP A 116 -6.05 5.70 14.12
CA ASP A 116 -4.76 6.40 14.12
C ASP A 116 -3.64 5.46 13.67
N ALA A 117 -2.46 6.02 13.42
CA ALA A 117 -1.31 5.24 12.99
C ALA A 117 -0.70 4.42 14.13
N GLU A 118 -0.85 4.85 15.36
CA GLU A 118 -0.25 4.18 16.51
C GLU A 118 -0.82 2.78 16.71
N VAL A 119 -2.12 2.61 16.51
CA VAL A 119 -2.74 1.28 16.64
C VAL A 119 -2.15 0.30 15.63
N ILE A 120 -1.76 0.79 14.45
CA ILE A 120 -1.10 -0.04 13.43
C ILE A 120 0.32 -0.40 13.87
N ARG A 121 1.08 0.57 14.36
CA ARG A 121 2.44 0.30 14.88
C ARG A 121 2.45 -0.74 15.99
N GLU A 122 1.56 -0.60 16.94
CA GLU A 122 1.42 -1.54 18.04
C GLU A 122 1.06 -2.94 17.54
N THR A 123 0.15 -3.02 16.58
CA THR A 123 -0.31 -4.29 16.01
C THR A 123 0.84 -5.02 15.31
N TYR A 124 1.58 -4.31 14.48
CA TYR A 124 2.74 -4.89 13.77
C TYR A 124 3.87 -5.27 14.73
N GLY A 125 4.08 -4.45 15.76
CA GLY A 125 5.05 -4.77 16.81
C GLY A 125 4.72 -6.05 17.55
N LYS A 126 3.46 -6.25 17.92
CA LYS A 126 2.99 -7.46 18.59
C LYS A 126 3.06 -8.70 17.69
N ALA A 127 2.75 -8.54 16.43
CA ALA A 127 2.83 -9.63 15.46
C ALA A 127 4.27 -9.96 15.06
N GLY A 128 5.23 -9.12 15.41
CA GLY A 128 6.62 -9.31 15.03
C GLY A 128 6.88 -9.12 13.56
N ILE A 129 6.04 -8.34 12.87
CA ILE A 129 6.19 -8.08 11.44
C ILE A 129 6.85 -6.72 11.25
N PRO A 130 8.05 -6.65 10.68
CA PRO A 130 8.73 -5.38 10.44
C PRO A 130 8.11 -4.62 9.27
N PHE A 131 8.23 -3.30 9.32
CA PHE A 131 7.87 -2.43 8.21
C PHE A 131 8.87 -1.27 8.16
N ASP A 132 8.98 -0.62 7.00
CA ASP A 132 9.94 0.47 6.81
C ASP A 132 9.32 1.81 7.20
N ARG A 133 8.08 2.03 6.79
CA ARG A 133 7.45 3.34 6.92
C ARG A 133 5.95 3.19 7.07
N LEU A 134 5.37 4.02 7.92
CA LEU A 134 3.94 4.16 8.09
C LEU A 134 3.59 5.64 8.10
N TRP A 135 2.68 6.04 7.25
CA TRP A 135 2.29 7.43 7.14
C TRP A 135 0.80 7.59 6.83
N CYS A 136 0.27 8.76 7.20
CA CYS A 136 -1.11 9.10 6.89
C CYS A 136 -1.16 9.77 5.53
N ALA A 137 -2.02 9.29 4.67
CA ALA A 137 -2.16 9.79 3.32
C ALA A 137 -3.55 10.36 3.10
N GLU A 138 -3.62 11.51 2.51
CA GLU A 138 -4.87 12.05 2.00
C GLU A 138 -5.10 11.48 0.60
N VAL A 139 -6.28 10.94 0.37
CA VAL A 139 -6.62 10.33 -0.90
C VAL A 139 -7.10 11.41 -1.86
N LEU A 140 -6.39 11.55 -2.96
CA LEU A 140 -6.77 12.46 -4.05
C LEU A 140 -7.29 11.60 -5.20
N LYS A 141 -8.52 11.84 -5.61
CA LYS A 141 -9.12 11.15 -6.76
C LYS A 141 -9.17 12.09 -7.95
N PRO A 142 -8.91 11.54 -9.15
CA PRO A 142 -9.01 12.34 -10.37
C PRO A 142 -10.43 12.80 -10.66
#